data_8306f1d6bdf6da13f3e1d008dbebcd6c
#
_entry.id   8306f1d6bdf6da13f3e1d008dbebcd6c
#
_cell.length_a   1.000
_cell.length_b   1.000
_cell.length_c   1.000
_cell.angle_alpha   90.00
_cell.angle_beta   90.00
_cell.angle_gamma   90.00
#
_symmetry.space_group_name_H-M   'P 1'
#
loop_
_entity.id
_entity.type
_entity.pdbx_description
1 polymer ?
#
loop_
_entity_poly.entity_id
_entity_poly.type
_entity_poly.pdbx_seq_one_letter_code
_entity_poly.pdbx_strand_id
1 'polypeptide(L)'
;FGLVTSLLQKFYTDIFGLGPLFIMLMMVGARIWDAINDPIMGRIADTIKVSRWGRYRPWFLYASVPLTLASILMFVKWPGIEEGSVGMEVYATVTYVLFGMCYTALQIPYGSLASVVTTDDKERTKLSVFRSVGAGVGSLPVILIASFCYADRMQNGAPVIGEDGNIIQDMQYMPVLIGVIAVSYTHLRAHETVL
;
A
#
# COMPACT_ATOMS: atom_id res chain seq x y z
N PHE A 1 -3.33 -4.23 0.23
CA PHE A 1 -2.09 -4.39 0.99
C PHE A 1 -1.20 -5.50 0.42
N GLY A 2 -1.65 -6.77 0.39
CA GLY A 2 -0.84 -7.91 -0.07
C GLY A 2 -0.25 -7.73 -1.47
N LEU A 3 -1.00 -7.14 -2.38
CA LEU A 3 -0.55 -6.87 -3.73
C LEU A 3 0.56 -5.80 -3.77
N VAL A 4 0.38 -4.72 -3.02
CA VAL A 4 1.41 -3.67 -2.89
C VAL A 4 2.69 -4.25 -2.31
N THR A 5 2.61 -5.09 -1.27
CA THR A 5 3.80 -5.70 -0.67
C THR A 5 4.51 -6.68 -1.61
N SER A 6 3.77 -7.44 -2.44
CA SER A 6 4.38 -8.35 -3.41
C SER A 6 5.11 -7.61 -4.53
N LEU A 7 4.50 -6.55 -5.08
CA LEU A 7 5.13 -5.70 -6.10
C LEU A 7 6.27 -4.88 -5.51
N LEU A 8 6.14 -4.44 -4.25
CA LEU A 8 7.16 -3.68 -3.56
C LEU A 8 8.45 -4.47 -3.39
N GLN A 9 8.36 -5.74 -3.02
CA GLN A 9 9.53 -6.58 -2.84
C GLN A 9 10.34 -6.65 -4.14
N LYS A 10 9.68 -6.89 -5.26
CA LYS A 10 10.33 -6.89 -6.57
C LYS A 10 10.91 -5.51 -6.92
N PHE A 11 10.16 -4.45 -6.68
CA PHE A 11 10.61 -3.07 -6.93
C PHE A 11 11.87 -2.71 -6.12
N TYR A 12 11.91 -3.09 -4.85
CA TYR A 12 13.07 -2.81 -3.99
C TYR A 12 14.30 -3.62 -4.37
N THR A 13 14.10 -4.86 -4.84
CA THR A 13 15.23 -5.68 -5.32
C THR A 13 15.75 -5.18 -6.66
N ASP A 14 14.87 -4.96 -7.64
CA ASP A 14 15.26 -4.73 -9.04
C ASP A 14 15.61 -3.27 -9.32
N ILE A 15 14.96 -2.31 -8.64
CA ILE A 15 15.10 -0.87 -8.95
C ILE A 15 15.90 -0.12 -7.88
N PHE A 16 15.67 -0.43 -6.59
CA PHE A 16 16.45 0.18 -5.51
C PHE A 16 17.77 -0.55 -5.27
N GLY A 17 17.94 -1.78 -5.81
CA GLY A 17 19.15 -2.57 -5.63
C GLY A 17 19.37 -3.03 -4.18
N LEU A 18 18.30 -3.15 -3.39
CA LEU A 18 18.38 -3.51 -1.99
C LEU A 18 18.55 -5.03 -1.84
N GLY A 19 19.46 -5.45 -0.96
CA GLY A 19 19.69 -6.86 -0.69
C GLY A 19 18.44 -7.56 -0.11
N PRO A 20 18.15 -8.80 -0.52
CA PRO A 20 16.97 -9.54 -0.03
C PRO A 20 16.95 -9.70 1.49
N LEU A 21 18.10 -9.82 2.12
CA LEU A 21 18.23 -9.90 3.59
C LEU A 21 17.76 -8.60 4.25
N PHE A 22 18.17 -7.45 3.71
CA PHE A 22 17.73 -6.14 4.21
C PHE A 22 16.21 -5.99 4.10
N ILE A 23 15.65 -6.33 2.95
CA ILE A 23 14.20 -6.26 2.71
C ILE A 23 13.44 -7.14 3.70
N MET A 24 13.95 -8.35 3.96
CA MET A 24 13.34 -9.25 4.95
C MET A 24 13.37 -8.63 6.35
N LEU A 25 14.51 -8.11 6.78
CA LEU A 25 14.67 -7.48 8.11
C LEU A 25 13.79 -6.24 8.24
N MET A 26 13.72 -5.41 7.21
CA MET A 26 12.85 -4.24 7.14
C MET A 26 11.37 -4.64 7.29
N MET A 27 10.92 -5.67 6.58
CA MET A 27 9.54 -6.15 6.68
C MET A 27 9.23 -6.72 8.07
N VAL A 28 10.15 -7.46 8.68
CA VAL A 28 9.99 -7.97 10.06
C VAL A 28 9.95 -6.81 11.06
N GLY A 29 10.86 -5.85 10.95
CA GLY A 29 10.87 -4.65 11.79
C GLY A 29 9.57 -3.84 11.69
N ALA A 30 9.04 -3.68 10.49
CA ALA A 30 7.76 -3.03 10.28
C ALA A 30 6.59 -3.78 10.94
N ARG A 31 6.60 -5.11 10.96
CA ARG A 31 5.58 -5.92 11.69
C ARG A 31 5.64 -5.71 13.19
N ILE A 32 6.83 -5.57 13.75
CA ILE A 32 7.00 -5.23 15.17
C ILE A 32 6.47 -3.81 15.45
N TRP A 33 6.75 -2.88 14.52
CA TRP A 33 6.21 -1.52 14.61
C TRP A 33 4.68 -1.50 14.54
N ASP A 34 4.07 -2.26 13.61
CA ASP A 34 2.62 -2.38 13.46
C ASP A 34 1.99 -2.87 14.77
N ALA A 35 2.57 -3.85 15.45
CA ALA A 35 2.08 -4.35 16.72
C ALA A 35 2.00 -3.27 17.83
N ILE A 36 2.85 -2.25 17.77
CA ILE A 36 2.82 -1.10 18.68
C ILE A 36 1.85 -0.03 18.16
N ASN A 37 1.85 0.22 16.87
CA ASN A 37 1.07 1.27 16.22
C ASN A 37 -0.43 0.96 16.21
N ASP A 38 -0.83 -0.29 16.00
CA ASP A 38 -2.24 -0.70 15.88
C ASP A 38 -3.07 -0.37 17.14
N PRO A 39 -2.63 -0.68 18.38
CA PRO A 39 -3.34 -0.25 19.60
C PRO A 39 -3.43 1.27 19.76
N ILE A 40 -2.40 2.00 19.34
CA ILE A 40 -2.38 3.47 19.41
C ILE A 40 -3.42 4.03 18.45
N MET A 41 -3.42 3.56 17.19
CA MET A 41 -4.40 3.97 16.19
C MET A 41 -5.82 3.55 16.55
N GLY A 42 -6.00 2.41 17.22
CA GLY A 42 -7.29 1.97 17.75
C GLY A 42 -7.84 2.97 18.77
N ARG A 43 -7.03 3.40 19.72
CA ARG A 43 -7.42 4.44 20.70
C ARG A 43 -7.75 5.78 20.04
N ILE A 44 -6.95 6.20 19.05
CA ILE A 44 -7.23 7.43 18.29
C ILE A 44 -8.58 7.32 17.57
N ALA A 45 -8.85 6.18 16.92
CA ALA A 45 -10.12 5.93 16.22
C ALA A 45 -11.33 5.97 17.17
N ASP A 46 -11.17 5.51 18.42
CA ASP A 46 -12.23 5.54 19.44
C ASP A 46 -12.52 6.97 19.95
N THR A 47 -11.56 7.87 19.91
CA THR A 47 -11.72 9.28 20.34
C THR A 47 -12.33 10.18 19.26
N ILE A 48 -12.51 9.69 18.02
CA ILE A 48 -13.07 10.47 16.92
C ILE A 48 -14.49 10.93 17.26
N LYS A 49 -14.69 12.24 17.23
CA LYS A 49 -16.02 12.85 17.48
C LYS A 49 -16.95 12.56 16.31
N VAL A 50 -18.21 12.30 16.64
CA VAL A 50 -19.26 12.14 15.63
C VAL A 50 -19.49 13.48 14.92
N SER A 51 -19.24 13.49 13.61
CA SER A 51 -19.50 14.64 12.74
C SER A 51 -20.93 14.56 12.18
N ARG A 52 -21.40 15.66 11.55
CA ARG A 52 -22.68 15.69 10.79
C ARG A 52 -22.72 14.61 9.70
N TRP A 53 -21.58 14.12 9.24
CA TRP A 53 -21.40 13.12 8.18
C TRP A 53 -21.16 11.70 8.73
N GLY A 54 -21.40 11.50 10.02
CA GLY A 54 -21.09 10.25 10.72
C GLY A 54 -19.72 10.24 11.40
N ARG A 55 -19.42 9.14 12.12
CA ARG A 55 -18.18 9.03 12.92
C ARG A 55 -16.95 8.78 12.05
N TYR A 56 -17.06 7.90 11.07
CA TYR A 56 -15.90 7.39 10.32
C TYR A 56 -15.74 8.00 8.92
N ARG A 57 -16.80 8.59 8.33
CA ARG A 57 -16.78 9.14 6.96
C ARG A 57 -15.69 10.20 6.74
N PRO A 58 -15.61 11.27 7.57
CA PRO A 58 -14.57 12.29 7.39
C PRO A 58 -13.18 11.74 7.64
N TRP A 59 -13.04 10.75 8.53
CA TRP A 59 -11.77 10.12 8.82
C TRP A 59 -11.20 9.40 7.59
N PHE A 60 -12.04 8.67 6.86
CA PHE A 60 -11.61 7.99 5.63
C PHE A 60 -11.10 8.97 4.58
N LEU A 61 -11.74 10.12 4.41
CA LEU A 61 -11.28 11.16 3.49
C LEU A 61 -9.93 11.73 3.91
N TYR A 62 -9.78 12.10 5.17
CA TYR A 62 -8.53 12.67 5.67
C TYR A 62 -7.37 11.66 5.66
N ALA A 63 -7.62 10.41 6.00
CA ALA A 63 -6.57 9.39 6.05
C ALA A 63 -6.20 8.83 4.66
N SER A 64 -7.08 8.96 3.65
CA SER A 64 -6.80 8.49 2.29
C SER A 64 -5.75 9.35 1.58
N VAL A 65 -5.71 10.65 1.83
CA VAL A 65 -4.74 11.56 1.21
C VAL A 65 -3.30 11.20 1.61
N PRO A 66 -2.94 11.13 2.92
CA PRO A 66 -1.59 10.73 3.29
C PRO A 66 -1.25 9.30 2.88
N LEU A 67 -2.21 8.38 2.86
CA LEU A 67 -1.98 7.02 2.35
C LEU A 67 -1.60 7.02 0.88
N THR A 68 -2.31 7.80 0.05
CA THR A 68 -2.01 7.94 -1.38
C THR A 68 -0.62 8.53 -1.59
N LEU A 69 -0.28 9.59 -0.86
CA LEU A 69 1.04 10.21 -0.93
C LEU A 69 2.15 9.24 -0.49
N ALA A 70 1.96 8.54 0.62
CA ALA A 70 2.92 7.54 1.10
C ALA A 70 3.09 6.39 0.09
N SER A 71 1.99 5.94 -0.54
CA SER A 71 2.03 4.91 -1.57
C SER A 71 2.84 5.35 -2.79
N ILE A 72 2.68 6.60 -3.24
CA ILE A 72 3.43 7.15 -4.36
C ILE A 72 4.90 7.28 -3.99
N LEU A 73 5.21 7.88 -2.82
CA LEU A 73 6.58 8.05 -2.34
C LEU A 73 7.35 6.73 -2.26
N MET A 74 6.68 5.65 -1.88
CA MET A 74 7.30 4.34 -1.74
C MET A 74 7.85 3.77 -3.06
N PHE A 75 7.28 4.18 -4.21
CA PHE A 75 7.69 3.75 -5.55
C PHE A 75 8.42 4.83 -6.36
N VAL A 76 8.72 5.98 -5.76
CA VAL A 76 9.49 7.04 -6.41
C VAL A 76 10.97 6.87 -6.11
N LYS A 77 11.78 6.79 -7.17
CA LYS A 77 13.24 6.86 -7.08
C LYS A 77 13.69 8.31 -7.21
N TRP A 78 14.33 8.83 -6.16
CA TRP A 78 14.85 10.20 -6.20
C TRP A 78 16.16 10.29 -6.97
N PRO A 79 16.30 11.23 -7.90
CA PRO A 79 17.56 11.48 -8.57
C PRO A 79 18.58 11.99 -7.52
N GLY A 80 19.73 11.32 -7.43
CA GLY A 80 20.80 11.68 -6.50
C GLY A 80 21.01 10.72 -5.33
N ILE A 81 20.18 9.71 -5.18
CA ILE A 81 20.42 8.60 -4.24
C ILE A 81 20.90 7.39 -5.06
N GLU A 82 22.12 6.91 -4.77
CA GLU A 82 22.70 5.74 -5.44
C GLU A 82 21.95 4.45 -5.08
N GLU A 83 21.82 3.55 -6.04
CA GLU A 83 21.20 2.23 -5.84
C GLU A 83 22.03 1.43 -4.83
N GLY A 84 21.35 0.69 -3.92
CA GLY A 84 22.02 -0.10 -2.89
C GLY A 84 22.74 0.71 -1.81
N SER A 85 22.64 2.04 -1.81
CA SER A 85 23.25 2.87 -0.77
C SER A 85 22.46 2.85 0.54
N VAL A 86 23.13 3.14 1.64
CA VAL A 86 22.50 3.30 2.97
C VAL A 86 21.40 4.38 2.93
N GLY A 87 21.57 5.42 2.10
CA GLY A 87 20.54 6.44 1.91
C GLY A 87 19.26 5.85 1.30
N MET A 88 19.37 4.92 0.35
CA MET A 88 18.23 4.23 -0.24
C MET A 88 17.56 3.28 0.75
N GLU A 89 18.35 2.59 1.59
CA GLU A 89 17.84 1.73 2.65
C GLU A 89 17.01 2.52 3.68
N VAL A 90 17.50 3.66 4.12
CA VAL A 90 16.79 4.54 5.06
C VAL A 90 15.51 5.10 4.42
N TYR A 91 15.59 5.56 3.17
CA TYR A 91 14.43 6.06 2.44
C TYR A 91 13.35 4.99 2.29
N ALA A 92 13.72 3.79 1.86
CA ALA A 92 12.80 2.66 1.72
C ALA A 92 12.13 2.32 3.05
N THR A 93 12.90 2.26 4.14
CA THR A 93 12.38 1.96 5.48
C THR A 93 11.40 3.01 5.97
N VAL A 94 11.75 4.30 5.86
CA VAL A 94 10.91 5.41 6.33
C VAL A 94 9.60 5.47 5.54
N THR A 95 9.65 5.36 4.22
CA THR A 95 8.45 5.39 3.37
C THR A 95 7.56 4.18 3.61
N TYR A 96 8.14 3.00 3.83
CA TYR A 96 7.39 1.79 4.13
C TYR A 96 6.68 1.84 5.49
N VAL A 97 7.36 2.32 6.54
CA VAL A 97 6.76 2.53 7.86
C VAL A 97 5.67 3.58 7.82
N LEU A 98 5.90 4.69 7.12
CA LEU A 98 4.90 5.75 6.93
C LEU A 98 3.64 5.22 6.23
N PHE A 99 3.82 4.42 5.18
CA PHE A 99 2.72 3.75 4.49
C PHE A 99 1.95 2.81 5.43
N GLY A 100 2.64 1.99 6.23
CA GLY A 100 2.04 1.12 7.24
C GLY A 100 1.17 1.89 8.22
N MET A 101 1.69 2.99 8.79
CA MET A 101 0.94 3.85 9.72
C MET A 101 -0.34 4.42 9.08
N CYS A 102 -0.25 4.95 7.86
CA CYS A 102 -1.39 5.49 7.13
C CYS A 102 -2.41 4.38 6.79
N TYR A 103 -1.92 3.19 6.44
CA TYR A 103 -2.76 2.04 6.15
C TYR A 103 -3.52 1.58 7.39
N THR A 104 -2.86 1.44 8.54
CA THR A 104 -3.47 1.08 9.83
C THR A 104 -4.55 2.08 10.23
N ALA A 105 -4.30 3.38 10.03
CA ALA A 105 -5.28 4.43 10.31
C ALA A 105 -6.60 4.26 9.53
N LEU A 106 -6.56 3.67 8.34
CA LEU A 106 -7.76 3.33 7.56
C LEU A 106 -8.32 1.96 7.92
N GLN A 107 -7.45 0.97 8.13
CA GLN A 107 -7.82 -0.43 8.33
C GLN A 107 -8.62 -0.65 9.61
N ILE A 108 -8.25 0.01 10.72
CA ILE A 108 -8.90 -0.16 12.02
C ILE A 108 -10.35 0.34 12.01
N PRO A 109 -10.67 1.59 11.61
CA PRO A 109 -12.06 2.04 11.50
C PRO A 109 -12.88 1.24 10.50
N TYR A 110 -12.24 0.77 9.42
CA TYR A 110 -12.89 -0.09 8.43
C TYR A 110 -13.28 -1.46 9.01
N GLY A 111 -12.40 -2.05 9.82
CA GLY A 111 -12.69 -3.30 10.52
C GLY A 111 -13.85 -3.17 11.52
N SER A 112 -13.90 -2.05 12.26
CA SER A 112 -14.96 -1.78 13.23
C SER A 112 -16.31 -1.45 12.59
N LEU A 113 -16.35 -1.02 11.33
CA LEU A 113 -17.59 -0.72 10.63
C LEU A 113 -18.52 -1.94 10.53
N ALA A 114 -17.96 -3.13 10.31
CA ALA A 114 -18.73 -4.37 10.23
C ALA A 114 -19.49 -4.69 11.53
N SER A 115 -18.94 -4.32 12.69
CA SER A 115 -19.58 -4.51 13.99
C SER A 115 -20.71 -3.50 14.28
N VAL A 116 -20.69 -2.37 13.58
CA VAL A 116 -21.73 -1.32 13.73
C VAL A 116 -22.90 -1.56 12.81
N VAL A 117 -22.66 -2.17 11.63
CA VAL A 117 -23.68 -2.40 10.59
C VAL A 117 -24.68 -3.49 10.99
N THR A 118 -24.22 -4.55 11.66
CA THR A 118 -25.10 -5.64 12.09
C THR A 118 -24.65 -6.26 13.41
N THR A 119 -25.60 -6.66 14.22
CA THR A 119 -25.42 -7.41 15.46
C THR A 119 -25.54 -8.92 15.26
N ASP A 120 -26.01 -9.37 14.10
CA ASP A 120 -26.17 -10.80 13.78
C ASP A 120 -24.83 -11.40 13.30
N ASP A 121 -24.35 -12.44 13.97
CA ASP A 121 -23.09 -13.10 13.66
C ASP A 121 -23.07 -13.76 12.27
N LYS A 122 -24.24 -14.24 11.79
CA LYS A 122 -24.36 -14.82 10.44
C LYS A 122 -24.17 -13.75 9.36
N GLU A 123 -24.71 -12.57 9.57
CA GLU A 123 -24.57 -11.45 8.65
C GLU A 123 -23.13 -10.89 8.66
N ARG A 124 -22.50 -10.82 9.84
CA ARG A 124 -21.08 -10.46 9.96
C ARG A 124 -20.19 -11.42 9.18
N THR A 125 -20.47 -12.72 9.26
CA THR A 125 -19.72 -13.73 8.50
C THR A 125 -19.90 -13.54 7.00
N LYS A 126 -21.14 -13.28 6.51
CA LYS A 126 -21.39 -12.96 5.10
C LYS A 126 -20.62 -11.73 4.65
N LEU A 127 -20.67 -10.64 5.43
CA LEU A 127 -19.92 -9.41 5.13
C LEU A 127 -18.40 -9.67 5.02
N SER A 128 -17.85 -10.49 5.91
CA SER A 128 -16.43 -10.87 5.87
C SER A 128 -16.09 -11.71 4.62
N VAL A 129 -16.96 -12.61 4.21
CA VAL A 129 -16.80 -13.41 2.98
C VAL A 129 -16.86 -12.51 1.76
N PHE A 130 -17.86 -11.64 1.63
CA PHE A 130 -17.97 -10.69 0.52
C PHE A 130 -16.76 -9.76 0.45
N ARG A 131 -16.27 -9.30 1.60
CA ARG A 131 -15.04 -8.48 1.67
C ARG A 131 -13.83 -9.24 1.13
N SER A 132 -13.65 -10.51 1.51
CA SER A 132 -12.54 -11.33 1.06
C SER A 132 -12.62 -11.64 -0.44
N VAL A 133 -13.81 -12.00 -0.93
CA VAL A 133 -14.05 -12.23 -2.35
C VAL A 133 -13.83 -10.94 -3.14
N GLY A 134 -14.37 -9.81 -2.67
CA GLY A 134 -14.19 -8.51 -3.31
C GLY A 134 -12.72 -8.09 -3.37
N ALA A 135 -11.95 -8.34 -2.31
CA ALA A 135 -10.51 -8.08 -2.29
C ALA A 135 -9.76 -8.97 -3.31
N GLY A 136 -10.13 -10.26 -3.41
CA GLY A 136 -9.56 -11.19 -4.38
C GLY A 136 -9.84 -10.76 -5.82
N VAL A 137 -11.12 -10.53 -6.15
CA VAL A 137 -11.54 -10.09 -7.49
C VAL A 137 -10.93 -8.73 -7.84
N GLY A 138 -10.91 -7.78 -6.90
CA GLY A 138 -10.33 -6.45 -7.10
C GLY A 138 -8.81 -6.45 -7.28
N SER A 139 -8.11 -7.51 -6.85
CA SER A 139 -6.66 -7.63 -7.05
C SER A 139 -6.28 -8.09 -8.46
N LEU A 140 -7.15 -8.81 -9.16
CA LEU A 140 -6.86 -9.36 -10.50
C LEU A 140 -6.58 -8.27 -11.56
N PRO A 141 -7.41 -7.22 -11.72
CA PRO A 141 -7.12 -6.16 -12.67
C PRO A 141 -5.80 -5.45 -12.37
N VAL A 142 -5.46 -5.29 -11.09
CA VAL A 142 -4.24 -4.60 -10.68
C VAL A 142 -3.00 -5.42 -11.03
N ILE A 143 -3.05 -6.75 -10.87
CA ILE A 143 -1.95 -7.65 -11.29
C ILE A 143 -1.76 -7.57 -12.81
N LEU A 144 -2.86 -7.61 -13.57
CA LEU A 144 -2.80 -7.53 -15.03
C LEU A 144 -2.20 -6.19 -15.49
N ILE A 145 -2.69 -5.08 -14.94
CA ILE A 145 -2.18 -3.74 -15.28
C ILE A 145 -0.72 -3.58 -14.83
N ALA A 146 -0.36 -4.10 -13.67
CA ALA A 146 1.01 -4.06 -13.19
C ALA A 146 1.98 -4.75 -14.15
N SER A 147 1.55 -5.84 -14.79
CA SER A 147 2.38 -6.53 -15.80
C SER A 147 2.72 -5.66 -17.00
N PHE A 148 1.85 -4.71 -17.37
CA PHE A 148 2.13 -3.75 -18.45
C PHE A 148 3.02 -2.58 -18.02
N CYS A 149 3.21 -2.37 -16.72
CA CYS A 149 4.07 -1.31 -16.20
C CYS A 149 5.55 -1.73 -16.12
N TYR A 150 5.84 -2.99 -16.39
CA TYR A 150 7.21 -3.47 -16.52
C TYR A 150 7.73 -3.16 -17.92
N ALA A 151 8.85 -2.45 -18.00
CA ALA A 151 9.59 -2.24 -19.23
C ALA A 151 11.02 -2.77 -19.07
N ASP A 152 11.56 -3.34 -20.13
CA ASP A 152 12.94 -3.82 -20.12
C ASP A 152 13.88 -2.61 -19.97
N ARG A 153 14.81 -2.67 -19.02
CA ARG A 153 15.83 -1.64 -18.84
C ARG A 153 16.76 -1.67 -20.04
N MET A 154 16.74 -0.61 -20.83
CA MET A 154 17.61 -0.47 -22.01
C MET A 154 18.82 0.40 -21.67
N GLN A 155 20.02 -0.12 -21.94
CA GLN A 155 21.25 0.67 -21.86
C GLN A 155 21.97 0.59 -23.20
N ASN A 156 22.24 1.71 -23.84
CA ASN A 156 22.86 1.79 -25.17
C ASN A 156 22.11 1.00 -26.27
N GLY A 157 20.78 0.89 -26.17
CA GLY A 157 19.95 0.17 -27.15
C GLY A 157 19.92 -1.36 -26.99
N ALA A 158 20.50 -1.89 -25.94
CA ALA A 158 20.44 -3.32 -25.59
C ALA A 158 19.78 -3.51 -24.20
N PRO A 159 19.04 -4.61 -23.99
CA PRO A 159 18.48 -4.93 -22.70
C PRO A 159 19.61 -5.24 -21.69
N VAL A 160 19.50 -4.70 -20.49
CA VAL A 160 20.43 -4.97 -19.39
C VAL A 160 20.10 -6.34 -18.82
N ILE A 161 21.11 -7.24 -18.84
CA ILE A 161 21.00 -8.59 -18.31
C ILE A 161 21.58 -8.58 -16.89
N GLY A 162 20.82 -9.06 -15.90
CA GLY A 162 21.30 -9.25 -14.54
C GLY A 162 22.29 -10.40 -14.39
N GLU A 163 22.89 -10.52 -13.22
CA GLU A 163 23.81 -11.63 -12.91
C GLU A 163 23.17 -13.01 -13.05
N ASP A 164 21.83 -13.08 -12.93
CA ASP A 164 21.02 -14.29 -13.10
C ASP A 164 20.69 -14.62 -14.57
N GLY A 165 21.22 -13.87 -15.52
CA GLY A 165 20.95 -14.05 -16.95
C GLY A 165 19.56 -13.59 -17.42
N ASN A 166 18.77 -12.98 -16.53
CA ASN A 166 17.47 -12.44 -16.85
C ASN A 166 17.54 -10.94 -17.20
N ILE A 167 16.63 -10.48 -18.06
CA ILE A 167 16.51 -9.06 -18.41
C ILE A 167 16.00 -8.31 -17.19
N ILE A 168 16.74 -7.26 -16.79
CA ILE A 168 16.30 -6.36 -15.72
C ILE A 168 15.16 -5.50 -16.24
N GLN A 169 14.03 -5.49 -15.51
CA GLN A 169 12.85 -4.72 -15.86
C GLN A 169 12.72 -3.49 -14.97
N ASP A 170 12.44 -2.36 -15.57
CA ASP A 170 12.11 -1.11 -14.87
C ASP A 170 10.60 -0.99 -14.65
N MET A 171 10.22 -0.51 -13.47
CA MET A 171 8.83 -0.19 -13.13
C MET A 171 8.57 1.32 -13.19
N GLN A 172 8.95 1.96 -14.28
CA GLN A 172 8.92 3.42 -14.41
C GLN A 172 7.53 4.03 -14.19
N TYR A 173 6.47 3.32 -14.54
CA TYR A 173 5.09 3.81 -14.44
C TYR A 173 4.37 3.40 -13.15
N MET A 174 5.03 2.66 -12.27
CA MET A 174 4.42 2.17 -11.02
C MET A 174 3.91 3.28 -10.09
N PRO A 175 4.63 4.38 -9.86
CA PRO A 175 4.13 5.46 -9.01
C PRO A 175 2.82 6.07 -9.54
N VAL A 176 2.73 6.23 -10.87
CA VAL A 176 1.54 6.76 -11.53
C VAL A 176 0.37 5.78 -11.41
N LEU A 177 0.60 4.50 -11.66
CA LEU A 177 -0.40 3.46 -11.53
C LEU A 177 -0.98 3.41 -10.11
N ILE A 178 -0.11 3.39 -9.11
CA ILE A 178 -0.52 3.35 -7.70
C ILE A 178 -1.28 4.61 -7.32
N GLY A 179 -0.83 5.77 -7.78
CA GLY A 179 -1.53 7.04 -7.59
C GLY A 179 -2.95 7.01 -8.19
N VAL A 180 -3.10 6.53 -9.42
CA VAL A 180 -4.41 6.42 -10.10
C VAL A 180 -5.33 5.45 -9.35
N ILE A 181 -4.83 4.28 -8.95
CA ILE A 181 -5.62 3.28 -8.21
C ILE A 181 -6.06 3.84 -6.85
N ALA A 182 -5.14 4.48 -6.13
CA ALA A 182 -5.43 5.06 -4.82
C ALA A 182 -6.48 6.18 -4.93
N VAL A 183 -6.34 7.09 -5.91
CA VAL A 183 -7.32 8.17 -6.16
C VAL A 183 -8.67 7.60 -6.59
N SER A 184 -8.71 6.63 -7.50
CA SER A 184 -9.95 5.99 -7.94
C SER A 184 -10.66 5.30 -6.77
N TYR A 185 -9.92 4.60 -5.92
CA TYR A 185 -10.48 3.94 -4.74
C TYR A 185 -11.04 4.94 -3.73
N THR A 186 -10.36 6.06 -3.49
CA THR A 186 -10.84 7.11 -2.59
C THR A 186 -12.06 7.82 -3.14
N HIS A 187 -12.10 8.07 -4.46
CA HIS A 187 -13.23 8.70 -5.13
C HIS A 187 -14.48 7.82 -5.12
N LEU A 188 -14.35 6.53 -5.42
CA LEU A 188 -15.46 5.56 -5.35
C LEU A 188 -16.01 5.45 -3.93
N ARG A 189 -15.14 5.36 -2.92
CA ARG A 189 -15.57 5.33 -1.52
C ARG A 189 -16.24 6.62 -1.06
N ALA A 190 -15.76 7.78 -1.51
CA ALA A 190 -16.40 9.05 -1.21
C ALA A 190 -17.81 9.09 -1.81
N HIS A 191 -18.01 8.53 -2.99
CA HIS A 191 -19.32 8.49 -3.66
C HIS A 191 -20.30 7.54 -2.97
N GLU A 192 -19.88 6.35 -2.57
CA GLU A 192 -20.71 5.39 -1.81
C GLU A 192 -21.12 5.91 -0.44
N THR A 193 -20.36 6.85 0.13
CA THR A 193 -20.68 7.44 1.44
C THR A 193 -21.65 8.63 1.34
N VAL A 194 -22.02 9.09 0.13
CA VAL A 194 -22.96 10.18 -0.12
C VAL A 194 -24.40 9.67 -0.33
N LEU A 195 -24.58 8.40 -0.67
CA LEU A 195 -25.88 7.71 -0.74
C LEU A 195 -26.20 7.03 0.59
#